data_15cdc0817dac9cf61862ace94f62baa9
#
_entry.id   15cdc0817dac9cf61862ace94f62baa9
#
_cell.length_a   1.000
_cell.length_b   1.000
_cell.length_c   1.000
_cell.angle_alpha   90.00
_cell.angle_beta   90.00
_cell.angle_gamma   90.00
#
_symmetry.space_group_name_H-M   'P 1'
#
loop_
_entity.id
_entity.type
_entity.pdbx_description
1 polymer ?
#
loop_
_entity_poly.entity_id
_entity_poly.type
_entity_poly.pdbx_seq_one_letter_code
_entity_poly.pdbx_strand_id
1 'polypeptide(L)'
;MQRRGLLRRPIYTTGTTLAVLLVGSALAAADCPREGTLGTSRILAVDAASLPRVGLKSFPQTLPLRDHEVVLTFDDGPWPPTTAKVLAALAQECVRATFFLIGKPASEHPNLVRRIAAEGHTVGHHTWLHRSLRQIKPGEAAEEIDRGILAVEMALHERGTNAPSTPFFRFPGFESTPATLDFLQARGIVVFGADLWASDWNPMTPQQELKLLTDRLKVARKGIVLLHDPKAHTAAMLPAFLRYLRDNGYHVVHLVPTGPAVDFDGVP
;
A
#
# COMPACT_ATOMS: atom_id res chain seq x y z
N MET A 1 14.35 -84.45 -31.74
CA MET A 1 14.93 -83.08 -31.65
C MET A 1 13.88 -82.12 -31.13
N GLN A 2 13.86 -81.83 -29.81
CA GLN A 2 12.89 -80.97 -29.17
C GLN A 2 13.45 -79.58 -29.06
N ARG A 3 12.77 -78.56 -29.62
CA ARG A 3 13.07 -77.16 -29.39
C ARG A 3 12.19 -76.62 -28.24
N ARG A 4 12.83 -76.22 -27.13
CA ARG A 4 12.19 -75.59 -26.01
C ARG A 4 11.93 -74.09 -26.34
N GLY A 5 10.67 -73.66 -26.30
CA GLY A 5 10.28 -72.26 -26.41
C GLY A 5 10.49 -71.53 -25.09
N LEU A 6 11.19 -70.38 -25.12
CA LEU A 6 11.34 -69.48 -23.99
C LEU A 6 10.14 -68.53 -23.93
N LEU A 7 9.35 -68.65 -22.88
CA LEU A 7 8.30 -67.70 -22.53
C LEU A 7 8.94 -66.41 -21.92
N ARG A 8 8.81 -65.30 -22.63
CA ARG A 8 9.15 -63.99 -22.10
C ARG A 8 7.99 -63.47 -21.22
N ARG A 9 8.27 -63.17 -19.97
CA ARG A 9 7.35 -62.47 -19.03
C ARG A 9 7.38 -60.96 -19.34
N PRO A 10 6.24 -60.24 -19.34
CA PRO A 10 6.23 -58.78 -19.42
C PRO A 10 6.59 -58.17 -18.06
N ILE A 11 7.51 -57.18 -18.10
CA ILE A 11 7.88 -56.36 -16.97
C ILE A 11 6.86 -55.20 -16.91
N TYR A 12 6.00 -55.20 -15.91
CA TYR A 12 5.17 -54.05 -15.60
C TYR A 12 5.96 -53.06 -14.77
N THR A 13 6.34 -51.92 -15.39
CA THR A 13 6.88 -50.77 -14.67
C THR A 13 5.72 -49.97 -14.09
N THR A 14 5.52 -50.06 -12.78
CA THR A 14 4.61 -49.15 -12.05
C THR A 14 5.24 -47.80 -11.93
N GLY A 15 4.78 -46.84 -12.79
CA GLY A 15 5.13 -45.45 -12.68
C GLY A 15 4.40 -44.83 -11.48
N THR A 16 5.14 -44.48 -10.43
CA THR A 16 4.63 -43.75 -9.29
C THR A 16 4.60 -42.26 -9.68
N THR A 17 3.42 -41.73 -9.99
CA THR A 17 3.23 -40.31 -10.26
C THR A 17 3.26 -39.56 -8.92
N LEU A 18 4.33 -38.83 -8.65
CA LEU A 18 4.47 -37.94 -7.50
C LEU A 18 3.64 -36.68 -7.77
N ALA A 19 2.47 -36.59 -7.16
CA ALA A 19 1.67 -35.35 -7.17
C ALA A 19 2.33 -34.33 -6.25
N VAL A 20 2.98 -33.32 -6.84
CA VAL A 20 3.48 -32.15 -6.10
C VAL A 20 2.27 -31.27 -5.77
N LEU A 21 1.81 -31.35 -4.52
CA LEU A 21 0.87 -30.40 -3.94
C LEU A 21 1.60 -29.06 -3.76
N LEU A 22 1.37 -28.12 -4.66
CA LEU A 22 1.71 -26.71 -4.46
C LEU A 22 0.81 -26.17 -3.33
N VAL A 23 1.31 -26.24 -2.11
CA VAL A 23 0.73 -25.48 -0.99
C VAL A 23 1.10 -24.03 -1.22
N GLY A 24 0.17 -23.26 -1.80
CA GLY A 24 0.28 -21.81 -1.85
C GLY A 24 0.34 -21.27 -0.43
N SER A 25 1.50 -20.82 0.01
CA SER A 25 1.64 -20.09 1.27
C SER A 25 0.85 -18.79 1.14
N ALA A 26 -0.37 -18.78 1.68
CA ALA A 26 -1.03 -17.52 1.99
C ALA A 26 -0.11 -16.79 2.96
N LEU A 27 0.38 -15.61 2.58
CA LEU A 27 1.05 -14.68 3.49
C LEU A 27 0.07 -14.36 4.61
N ALA A 28 0.13 -15.12 5.69
CA ALA A 28 -0.59 -14.80 6.91
C ALA A 28 -0.11 -13.42 7.35
N ALA A 29 -1.04 -12.48 7.52
CA ALA A 29 -0.75 -11.27 8.25
C ALA A 29 -0.07 -11.70 9.55
N ALA A 30 1.12 -11.17 9.86
CA ALA A 30 1.81 -11.53 11.09
C ALA A 30 0.83 -11.30 12.25
N ASP A 31 0.50 -12.37 12.95
CA ASP A 31 -0.45 -12.32 14.06
C ASP A 31 0.02 -11.26 15.06
N CYS A 32 -0.88 -10.36 15.40
CA CYS A 32 -0.61 -9.41 16.47
C CYS A 32 -0.56 -10.19 17.79
N PRO A 33 0.54 -10.14 18.54
CA PRO A 33 0.65 -10.88 19.79
C PRO A 33 -0.19 -10.28 20.93
N ARG A 34 -0.94 -9.21 20.67
CA ARG A 34 -1.72 -8.49 21.69
C ARG A 34 -3.21 -8.70 21.49
N GLU A 35 -3.84 -9.33 22.46
CA GLU A 35 -5.30 -9.42 22.51
C GLU A 35 -5.95 -8.04 22.61
N GLY A 36 -7.12 -7.88 22.01
CA GLY A 36 -7.92 -6.65 22.08
C GLY A 36 -7.42 -5.49 21.23
N THR A 37 -6.46 -5.71 20.32
CA THR A 37 -6.05 -4.71 19.32
C THR A 37 -6.98 -4.69 18.12
N LEU A 38 -6.97 -3.56 17.37
CA LEU A 38 -7.74 -3.41 16.13
C LEU A 38 -7.30 -4.41 15.05
N GLY A 39 -5.99 -4.56 14.86
CA GLY A 39 -5.40 -5.44 13.87
C GLY A 39 -5.65 -5.03 12.42
N THR A 40 -5.06 -5.77 11.50
CA THR A 40 -5.33 -5.72 10.06
C THR A 40 -6.21 -6.91 9.70
N SER A 41 -7.47 -6.67 9.33
CA SER A 41 -8.49 -7.72 9.18
C SER A 41 -8.30 -8.57 7.93
N ARG A 42 -7.81 -7.99 6.85
CA ARG A 42 -7.49 -8.69 5.60
C ARG A 42 -6.54 -7.89 4.72
N ILE A 43 -5.97 -8.58 3.75
CA ILE A 43 -5.19 -8.00 2.66
C ILE A 43 -6.09 -7.88 1.42
N LEU A 44 -6.00 -6.76 0.72
CA LEU A 44 -6.62 -6.53 -0.58
C LEU A 44 -5.52 -6.31 -1.62
N ALA A 45 -5.39 -7.25 -2.53
CA ALA A 45 -4.50 -7.11 -3.68
C ALA A 45 -5.14 -6.18 -4.73
N VAL A 46 -4.36 -5.23 -5.24
CA VAL A 46 -4.81 -4.21 -6.20
C VAL A 46 -3.89 -4.19 -7.41
N ASP A 47 -4.47 -4.17 -8.60
CA ASP A 47 -3.75 -4.07 -9.86
C ASP A 47 -4.36 -3.02 -10.80
N ALA A 48 -3.54 -2.52 -11.74
CA ALA A 48 -3.95 -1.49 -12.67
C ALA A 48 -4.85 -1.99 -13.82
N ALA A 49 -4.95 -3.30 -14.05
CA ALA A 49 -5.81 -3.85 -15.08
C ALA A 49 -7.27 -3.82 -14.65
N SER A 50 -7.53 -4.17 -13.37
CA SER A 50 -8.88 -4.18 -12.81
C SER A 50 -9.26 -2.87 -12.12
N LEU A 51 -8.31 -2.20 -11.46
CA LEU A 51 -8.55 -1.00 -10.66
C LEU A 51 -7.51 0.10 -10.98
N PRO A 52 -7.47 0.63 -12.22
CA PRO A 52 -6.44 1.60 -12.62
C PRO A 52 -6.50 2.92 -11.84
N ARG A 53 -7.68 3.29 -11.35
CA ARG A 53 -7.93 4.58 -10.66
C ARG A 53 -9.02 4.36 -9.61
N VAL A 54 -8.76 4.68 -8.35
CA VAL A 54 -9.68 4.44 -7.23
C VAL A 54 -9.74 5.62 -6.27
N GLY A 55 -10.91 5.81 -5.63
CA GLY A 55 -11.17 6.86 -4.64
C GLY A 55 -12.13 7.94 -5.15
N LEU A 56 -13.30 8.04 -4.53
CA LEU A 56 -14.44 8.84 -4.99
C LEU A 56 -14.20 10.36 -4.97
N LYS A 57 -13.15 10.83 -4.28
CA LYS A 57 -12.74 12.25 -4.36
C LYS A 57 -12.32 12.64 -5.77
N SER A 58 -11.75 11.70 -6.54
CA SER A 58 -11.13 11.99 -7.83
C SER A 58 -11.70 11.16 -8.98
N PHE A 59 -12.27 9.99 -8.69
CA PHE A 59 -12.65 8.99 -9.68
C PHE A 59 -14.07 8.45 -9.42
N PRO A 60 -14.77 7.92 -10.44
CA PRO A 60 -16.14 7.41 -10.28
C PRO A 60 -16.21 6.07 -9.53
N GLN A 61 -15.06 5.43 -9.27
CA GLN A 61 -14.98 4.15 -8.58
C GLN A 61 -14.01 4.20 -7.39
N THR A 62 -14.19 3.29 -6.45
CA THR A 62 -13.28 3.07 -5.33
C THR A 62 -13.01 1.58 -5.12
N LEU A 63 -12.25 1.26 -4.08
CA LEU A 63 -11.92 -0.12 -3.73
C LEU A 63 -13.18 -0.92 -3.34
N PRO A 64 -13.20 -2.25 -3.60
CA PRO A 64 -14.31 -3.14 -3.25
C PRO A 64 -14.33 -3.45 -1.74
N LEU A 65 -14.49 -2.41 -0.94
CA LEU A 65 -14.58 -2.50 0.51
C LEU A 65 -15.99 -2.89 0.95
N ARG A 66 -16.04 -3.75 1.97
CA ARG A 66 -17.29 -4.10 2.66
C ARG A 66 -17.70 -2.97 3.59
N ASP A 67 -18.92 -3.03 4.09
CA ASP A 67 -19.37 -2.11 5.14
C ASP A 67 -18.46 -2.20 6.36
N HIS A 68 -18.15 -1.05 6.99
CA HIS A 68 -17.19 -0.89 8.07
C HIS A 68 -15.73 -1.28 7.75
N GLU A 69 -15.36 -1.43 6.48
CA GLU A 69 -13.96 -1.58 6.09
C GLU A 69 -13.31 -0.23 5.72
N VAL A 70 -12.12 0.01 6.26
CA VAL A 70 -11.34 1.21 5.96
C VAL A 70 -9.93 0.84 5.53
N VAL A 71 -9.37 1.64 4.61
CA VAL A 71 -7.96 1.62 4.23
C VAL A 71 -7.32 2.90 4.75
N LEU A 72 -6.30 2.77 5.59
CA LEU A 72 -5.57 3.92 6.11
C LEU A 72 -4.44 4.29 5.15
N THR A 73 -4.40 5.55 4.72
CA THR A 73 -3.35 6.06 3.85
C THR A 73 -2.77 7.35 4.42
N PHE A 74 -1.43 7.49 4.31
CA PHE A 74 -0.68 8.63 4.78
C PHE A 74 0.14 9.22 3.63
N ASP A 75 0.06 10.53 3.44
CA ASP A 75 0.76 11.26 2.40
C ASP A 75 1.86 12.16 2.99
N ASP A 76 2.76 12.64 2.14
CA ASP A 76 3.79 13.67 2.36
C ASP A 76 5.03 13.23 3.14
N GLY A 77 5.03 12.04 3.76
CA GLY A 77 6.21 11.52 4.47
C GLY A 77 7.38 11.10 3.55
N PRO A 78 8.47 10.61 4.15
CA PRO A 78 8.68 10.44 5.58
C PRO A 78 9.17 11.74 6.25
N TRP A 79 8.69 12.04 7.45
CA TRP A 79 9.08 13.24 8.18
C TRP A 79 9.38 12.95 9.66
N PRO A 80 10.65 12.91 10.09
CA PRO A 80 10.99 12.78 11.50
C PRO A 80 10.59 14.06 12.28
N PRO A 81 10.07 13.95 13.51
CA PRO A 81 9.76 12.73 14.27
C PRO A 81 8.32 12.24 14.10
N THR A 82 7.49 12.90 13.26
CA THR A 82 6.04 12.66 13.20
C THR A 82 5.71 11.30 12.59
N THR A 83 6.32 10.93 11.47
CA THR A 83 6.17 9.59 10.87
C THR A 83 6.50 8.48 11.86
N ALA A 84 7.56 8.66 12.69
CA ALA A 84 7.92 7.67 13.71
C ALA A 84 6.83 7.50 14.80
N LYS A 85 6.10 8.58 15.13
CA LYS A 85 4.96 8.53 16.06
C LYS A 85 3.74 7.85 15.43
N VAL A 86 3.49 8.11 14.15
CA VAL A 86 2.45 7.42 13.37
C VAL A 86 2.71 5.91 13.33
N LEU A 87 3.94 5.49 12.99
CA LEU A 87 4.35 4.08 13.00
C LEU A 87 4.17 3.45 14.38
N ALA A 88 4.58 4.13 15.46
CA ALA A 88 4.39 3.63 16.82
C ALA A 88 2.91 3.42 17.17
N ALA A 89 2.02 4.33 16.76
CA ALA A 89 0.58 4.19 16.98
C ALA A 89 -0.01 3.01 16.19
N LEU A 90 0.36 2.85 14.92
CA LEU A 90 -0.06 1.72 14.09
C LEU A 90 0.44 0.39 14.67
N ALA A 91 1.70 0.33 15.10
CA ALA A 91 2.29 -0.86 15.72
C ALA A 91 1.61 -1.23 17.05
N GLN A 92 1.14 -0.26 17.84
CA GLN A 92 0.39 -0.52 19.09
C GLN A 92 -0.92 -1.25 18.85
N GLU A 93 -1.59 -0.98 17.73
CA GLU A 93 -2.86 -1.59 17.34
C GLU A 93 -2.69 -2.68 16.27
N CYS A 94 -1.45 -3.06 15.91
CA CYS A 94 -1.11 -4.04 14.87
C CYS A 94 -1.74 -3.76 13.51
N VAL A 95 -1.84 -2.51 13.16
CA VAL A 95 -2.47 -2.01 11.93
C VAL A 95 -1.41 -1.75 10.87
N ARG A 96 -1.65 -2.24 9.65
CA ARG A 96 -0.87 -1.90 8.45
C ARG A 96 -1.60 -0.85 7.63
N ALA A 97 -0.82 0.05 7.04
CA ALA A 97 -1.30 1.16 6.24
C ALA A 97 -0.51 1.30 4.94
N THR A 98 -0.94 2.22 4.07
CA THR A 98 -0.20 2.61 2.86
C THR A 98 0.33 4.03 3.03
N PHE A 99 1.61 4.23 2.71
CA PHE A 99 2.28 5.53 2.74
C PHE A 99 2.62 5.97 1.32
N PHE A 100 2.13 7.12 0.89
CA PHE A 100 2.51 7.74 -0.39
C PHE A 100 3.60 8.77 -0.13
N LEU A 101 4.84 8.39 -0.39
CA LEU A 101 6.02 9.15 0.01
C LEU A 101 6.46 10.15 -1.07
N ILE A 102 6.83 11.35 -0.64
CA ILE A 102 7.50 12.34 -1.47
C ILE A 102 8.96 11.94 -1.64
N GLY A 103 9.47 11.97 -2.88
CA GLY A 103 10.80 11.50 -3.21
C GLY A 103 11.93 12.27 -2.50
N LYS A 104 11.85 13.59 -2.40
CA LYS A 104 12.89 14.38 -1.73
C LYS A 104 13.02 14.03 -0.24
N PRO A 105 11.99 14.06 0.60
CA PRO A 105 12.06 13.55 1.98
C PRO A 105 12.51 12.08 2.06
N ALA A 106 12.08 11.23 1.13
CA ALA A 106 12.51 9.83 1.10
C ALA A 106 14.03 9.71 0.91
N SER A 107 14.62 10.52 0.01
CA SER A 107 16.08 10.56 -0.20
C SER A 107 16.85 11.12 1.00
N GLU A 108 16.25 12.03 1.75
CA GLU A 108 16.85 12.62 2.95
C GLU A 108 16.74 11.70 4.18
N HIS A 109 15.73 10.81 4.20
CA HIS A 109 15.43 9.92 5.33
C HIS A 109 15.27 8.44 4.93
N PRO A 110 16.22 7.82 4.20
CA PRO A 110 16.08 6.47 3.65
C PRO A 110 15.87 5.41 4.74
N ASN A 111 16.46 5.58 5.92
CA ASN A 111 16.25 4.66 7.05
C ASN A 111 14.79 4.62 7.52
N LEU A 112 14.09 5.76 7.44
CA LEU A 112 12.69 5.82 7.82
C LEU A 112 11.79 5.19 6.75
N VAL A 113 12.14 5.33 5.46
CA VAL A 113 11.48 4.61 4.36
C VAL A 113 11.59 3.10 4.55
N ARG A 114 12.80 2.59 4.80
CA ARG A 114 13.03 1.16 5.08
C ARG A 114 12.29 0.68 6.32
N ARG A 115 12.22 1.51 7.36
CA ARG A 115 11.45 1.20 8.57
C ARG A 115 9.96 1.06 8.28
N ILE A 116 9.36 1.95 7.48
CA ILE A 116 7.95 1.85 7.04
C ILE A 116 7.71 0.48 6.38
N ALA A 117 8.56 0.10 5.43
CA ALA A 117 8.45 -1.18 4.74
C ALA A 117 8.69 -2.39 5.67
N ALA A 118 9.72 -2.34 6.53
CA ALA A 118 10.07 -3.41 7.47
C ALA A 118 8.96 -3.66 8.52
N GLU A 119 8.19 -2.63 8.90
CA GLU A 119 7.02 -2.76 9.77
C GLU A 119 5.79 -3.29 9.00
N GLY A 120 5.93 -3.66 7.71
CA GLY A 120 4.91 -4.32 6.89
C GLY A 120 3.90 -3.37 6.27
N HIS A 121 4.18 -2.07 6.22
CA HIS A 121 3.35 -1.10 5.52
C HIS A 121 3.66 -1.09 4.02
N THR A 122 2.67 -0.74 3.21
CA THR A 122 2.86 -0.55 1.78
C THR A 122 3.41 0.86 1.51
N VAL A 123 4.46 0.94 0.68
CA VAL A 123 5.06 2.21 0.26
C VAL A 123 4.67 2.48 -1.18
N GLY A 124 3.96 3.58 -1.42
CA GLY A 124 3.62 4.14 -2.73
C GLY A 124 4.34 5.47 -2.96
N HIS A 125 3.99 6.17 -4.05
CA HIS A 125 4.74 7.31 -4.58
C HIS A 125 3.88 8.56 -4.65
N HIS A 126 4.51 9.75 -4.36
CA HIS A 126 3.82 11.03 -4.26
C HIS A 126 4.62 12.20 -4.90
N THR A 127 5.21 11.97 -6.08
CA THR A 127 6.09 12.89 -6.80
C THR A 127 7.45 13.16 -6.11
N TRP A 128 8.30 14.01 -6.73
CA TRP A 128 9.59 14.40 -6.18
C TRP A 128 9.50 15.52 -5.14
N LEU A 129 8.80 16.64 -5.47
CA LEU A 129 8.72 17.86 -4.64
C LEU A 129 7.29 18.23 -4.25
N HIS A 130 6.31 17.37 -4.44
CA HIS A 130 4.91 17.68 -4.16
C HIS A 130 4.38 18.89 -4.97
N ARG A 131 4.87 19.09 -6.19
CA ARG A 131 4.37 20.15 -7.08
C ARG A 131 3.00 19.80 -7.64
N SER A 132 2.13 20.80 -7.85
CA SER A 132 0.91 20.61 -8.63
C SER A 132 1.26 20.27 -10.07
N LEU A 133 0.98 19.04 -10.50
CA LEU A 133 1.30 18.58 -11.85
C LEU A 133 0.39 19.19 -12.93
N ARG A 134 -0.70 19.85 -12.52
CA ARG A 134 -1.57 20.60 -13.43
C ARG A 134 -0.99 21.97 -13.81
N GLN A 135 -0.07 22.51 -13.00
CA GLN A 135 0.46 23.85 -13.14
C GLN A 135 1.83 23.90 -13.83
N ILE A 136 2.36 22.73 -14.21
CA ILE A 136 3.66 22.61 -14.87
C ILE A 136 3.52 21.94 -16.23
N LYS A 137 4.56 22.05 -17.06
CA LYS A 137 4.56 21.44 -18.41
C LYS A 137 4.51 19.91 -18.32
N PRO A 138 3.92 19.22 -19.31
CA PRO A 138 3.81 17.76 -19.30
C PRO A 138 5.15 17.02 -19.10
N GLY A 139 6.24 17.50 -19.71
CA GLY A 139 7.58 16.93 -19.54
C GLY A 139 8.12 17.10 -18.12
N GLU A 140 7.90 18.27 -17.49
CA GLU A 140 8.26 18.49 -16.08
C GLU A 140 7.40 17.62 -15.14
N ALA A 141 6.13 17.40 -15.49
CA ALA A 141 5.24 16.55 -14.70
C ALA A 141 5.70 15.07 -14.74
N ALA A 142 6.11 14.57 -15.91
CA ALA A 142 6.69 13.24 -16.04
C ALA A 142 8.00 13.12 -15.24
N GLU A 143 8.89 14.14 -15.29
CA GLU A 143 10.12 14.16 -14.52
C GLU A 143 9.86 14.18 -13.00
N GLU A 144 8.88 14.94 -12.51
CA GLU A 144 8.48 14.94 -11.10
C GLU A 144 8.01 13.56 -10.64
N ILE A 145 7.26 12.83 -11.48
CA ILE A 145 6.83 11.46 -11.22
C ILE A 145 8.04 10.53 -11.18
N ASP A 146 8.87 10.53 -12.24
CA ASP A 146 9.99 9.61 -12.36
C ASP A 146 11.06 9.80 -11.28
N ARG A 147 11.41 11.05 -10.96
CA ARG A 147 12.33 11.35 -9.87
C ARG A 147 11.77 10.94 -8.52
N GLY A 148 10.46 11.11 -8.30
CA GLY A 148 9.79 10.68 -7.08
C GLY A 148 9.87 9.17 -6.90
N ILE A 149 9.53 8.41 -7.94
CA ILE A 149 9.62 6.95 -7.93
C ILE A 149 11.06 6.52 -7.68
N LEU A 150 12.01 7.00 -8.49
CA LEU A 150 13.42 6.64 -8.38
C LEU A 150 13.97 6.87 -6.96
N ALA A 151 13.64 7.99 -6.34
CA ALA A 151 14.14 8.33 -5.01
C ALA A 151 13.58 7.40 -3.92
N VAL A 152 12.29 7.06 -4.00
CA VAL A 152 11.65 6.11 -3.06
C VAL A 152 12.23 4.71 -3.23
N GLU A 153 12.39 4.24 -4.47
CA GLU A 153 12.98 2.92 -4.75
C GLU A 153 14.45 2.84 -4.31
N MET A 154 15.23 3.91 -4.53
CA MET A 154 16.60 4.01 -4.00
C MET A 154 16.63 3.94 -2.48
N ALA A 155 15.70 4.60 -1.80
CA ALA A 155 15.61 4.58 -0.34
C ALA A 155 15.22 3.20 0.20
N LEU A 156 14.33 2.46 -0.50
CA LEU A 156 13.89 1.12 -0.14
C LEU A 156 14.96 0.05 -0.37
N HIS A 157 15.57 0.04 -1.55
CA HIS A 157 16.31 -1.11 -2.06
C HIS A 157 17.78 -0.84 -2.35
N GLU A 158 18.25 0.40 -2.11
CA GLU A 158 19.60 0.86 -2.47
C GLU A 158 19.92 0.70 -3.98
N ARG A 159 18.89 0.50 -4.79
CA ARG A 159 18.94 0.35 -6.25
C ARG A 159 17.88 1.24 -6.90
N GLY A 160 18.30 2.05 -7.84
CA GLY A 160 17.38 2.93 -8.58
C GLY A 160 16.68 2.20 -9.71
N THR A 161 15.35 2.33 -9.76
CA THR A 161 14.53 1.88 -10.88
C THR A 161 13.37 2.85 -11.10
N ASN A 162 12.97 3.02 -12.36
CA ASN A 162 11.74 3.75 -12.70
C ASN A 162 10.51 2.82 -12.75
N ALA A 163 10.73 1.50 -12.54
CA ALA A 163 9.66 0.54 -12.35
C ALA A 163 9.46 0.37 -10.82
N PRO A 164 8.38 0.90 -10.23
CA PRO A 164 8.20 0.85 -8.80
C PRO A 164 7.91 -0.58 -8.32
N SER A 165 8.53 -0.97 -7.19
CA SER A 165 8.26 -2.25 -6.51
C SER A 165 6.79 -2.35 -6.05
N THR A 166 6.21 -1.20 -5.70
CA THR A 166 4.78 -1.03 -5.47
C THR A 166 4.22 -0.05 -6.49
N PRO A 167 3.44 -0.49 -7.50
CA PRO A 167 2.92 0.37 -8.56
C PRO A 167 1.70 1.18 -8.09
N PHE A 168 1.84 1.90 -6.98
CA PHE A 168 0.81 2.76 -6.39
C PHE A 168 1.27 4.21 -6.38
N PHE A 169 0.41 5.10 -6.86
CA PHE A 169 0.70 6.52 -6.96
C PHE A 169 -0.49 7.36 -6.49
N ARG A 170 -0.21 8.48 -5.83
CA ARG A 170 -1.19 9.52 -5.52
C ARG A 170 -0.67 10.87 -5.99
N PHE A 171 -1.55 11.64 -6.65
CA PHE A 171 -1.21 13.00 -7.09
C PHE A 171 -1.29 13.99 -5.93
N PRO A 172 -0.31 14.90 -5.77
CA PRO A 172 -0.41 16.04 -4.89
C PRO A 172 -1.72 16.80 -5.11
N GLY A 173 -2.45 17.09 -4.02
CA GLY A 173 -3.73 17.77 -4.08
C GLY A 173 -4.80 17.09 -4.95
N PHE A 174 -4.60 15.83 -5.35
CA PHE A 174 -5.41 15.10 -6.34
C PHE A 174 -5.42 15.74 -7.74
N GLU A 175 -4.42 16.56 -8.05
CA GLU A 175 -4.36 17.35 -9.27
C GLU A 175 -3.71 16.55 -10.43
N SER A 176 -4.47 15.65 -11.02
CA SER A 176 -4.10 14.93 -12.24
C SER A 176 -4.49 15.69 -13.51
N THR A 177 -3.86 15.33 -14.63
CA THR A 177 -4.28 15.67 -15.99
C THR A 177 -4.49 14.40 -16.81
N PRO A 178 -5.24 14.44 -17.94
CA PRO A 178 -5.35 13.27 -18.81
C PRO A 178 -3.98 12.69 -19.19
N ALA A 179 -3.01 13.54 -19.57
CA ALA A 179 -1.68 13.11 -19.96
C ALA A 179 -0.92 12.41 -18.82
N THR A 180 -0.99 12.90 -17.58
CA THR A 180 -0.34 12.25 -16.44
C THR A 180 -1.04 10.96 -16.01
N LEU A 181 -2.35 10.88 -16.17
CA LEU A 181 -3.12 9.65 -15.94
C LEU A 181 -2.76 8.56 -16.97
N ASP A 182 -2.67 8.93 -18.25
CA ASP A 182 -2.30 8.01 -19.33
C ASP A 182 -0.83 7.55 -19.18
N PHE A 183 0.06 8.45 -18.76
CA PHE A 183 1.46 8.14 -18.46
C PHE A 183 1.61 7.07 -17.37
N LEU A 184 0.84 7.17 -16.28
CA LEU A 184 0.86 6.17 -15.21
C LEU A 184 0.16 4.87 -15.61
N GLN A 185 -0.96 4.96 -16.34
CA GLN A 185 -1.69 3.80 -16.81
C GLN A 185 -0.86 2.94 -17.79
N ALA A 186 -0.13 3.57 -18.72
CA ALA A 186 0.78 2.88 -19.64
C ALA A 186 1.90 2.11 -18.92
N ARG A 187 2.19 2.45 -17.66
CA ARG A 187 3.19 1.81 -16.81
C ARG A 187 2.60 0.83 -15.79
N GLY A 188 1.29 0.55 -15.87
CA GLY A 188 0.60 -0.35 -14.94
C GLY A 188 0.53 0.19 -13.51
N ILE A 189 0.58 1.52 -13.32
CA ILE A 189 0.55 2.15 -12.01
C ILE A 189 -0.88 2.53 -11.64
N VAL A 190 -1.34 2.06 -10.48
CA VAL A 190 -2.66 2.39 -9.91
C VAL A 190 -2.64 3.78 -9.32
N VAL A 191 -3.60 4.61 -9.68
CA VAL A 191 -3.76 5.96 -9.13
C VAL A 191 -4.79 5.99 -8.01
N PHE A 192 -4.35 6.45 -6.85
CA PHE A 192 -5.20 6.54 -5.65
C PHE A 192 -5.70 7.96 -5.43
N GLY A 193 -7.02 8.13 -5.41
CA GLY A 193 -7.68 9.22 -4.74
C GLY A 193 -7.92 8.88 -3.25
N ALA A 194 -8.97 9.45 -2.67
CA ALA A 194 -9.46 9.13 -1.34
C ALA A 194 -11.00 9.10 -1.34
N ASP A 195 -11.60 8.47 -0.34
CA ASP A 195 -13.06 8.49 -0.14
C ASP A 195 -13.44 9.46 0.97
N LEU A 196 -12.60 9.56 2.01
CA LEU A 196 -12.77 10.49 3.12
C LEU A 196 -11.41 10.96 3.66
N TRP A 197 -11.41 12.09 4.34
CA TRP A 197 -10.18 12.74 4.84
C TRP A 197 -10.44 13.53 6.12
N ALA A 198 -9.38 13.77 6.89
CA ALA A 198 -9.44 14.54 8.11
C ALA A 198 -9.42 16.06 7.90
N SER A 199 -9.06 16.55 6.71
CA SER A 199 -8.73 17.96 6.43
C SER A 199 -7.54 18.48 7.24
N ASP A 200 -6.62 17.60 7.59
CA ASP A 200 -5.46 17.83 8.44
C ASP A 200 -4.36 18.72 7.83
N TRP A 201 -4.54 19.18 6.59
CA TRP A 201 -3.77 20.27 6.02
C TRP A 201 -4.14 21.65 6.59
N ASN A 202 -5.31 21.76 7.27
CA ASN A 202 -5.73 22.96 7.96
C ASN A 202 -5.24 22.98 9.41
N PRO A 203 -4.97 24.16 10.01
CA PRO A 203 -4.70 24.26 11.44
C PRO A 203 -5.90 23.76 12.27
N MET A 204 -5.66 22.76 13.13
CA MET A 204 -6.67 22.21 14.03
C MET A 204 -6.03 21.48 15.21
N THR A 205 -6.81 21.27 16.26
CA THR A 205 -6.38 20.42 17.37
C THR A 205 -6.60 18.94 17.03
N PRO A 206 -5.89 18.00 17.67
CA PRO A 206 -6.12 16.57 17.50
C PRO A 206 -7.59 16.15 17.76
N GLN A 207 -8.25 16.81 18.69
CA GLN A 207 -9.67 16.55 19.02
C GLN A 207 -10.63 17.00 17.92
N GLN A 208 -10.35 18.16 17.31
CA GLN A 208 -11.14 18.65 16.17
C GLN A 208 -10.96 17.74 14.94
N GLU A 209 -9.73 17.30 14.69
CA GLU A 209 -9.41 16.35 13.62
C GLU A 209 -10.14 15.02 13.82
N LEU A 210 -10.05 14.45 15.02
CA LEU A 210 -10.74 13.20 15.36
C LEU A 210 -12.24 13.32 15.14
N LYS A 211 -12.85 14.39 15.66
CA LYS A 211 -14.29 14.61 15.49
C LYS A 211 -14.69 14.70 14.03
N LEU A 212 -13.97 15.49 13.24
CA LEU A 212 -14.27 15.69 11.83
C LEU A 212 -14.15 14.38 11.04
N LEU A 213 -13.08 13.61 11.28
CA LEU A 213 -12.85 12.34 10.61
C LEU A 213 -13.90 11.29 10.99
N THR A 214 -14.21 11.16 12.28
CA THR A 214 -15.21 10.18 12.75
C THR A 214 -16.62 10.53 12.28
N ASP A 215 -17.00 11.82 12.25
CA ASP A 215 -18.30 12.23 11.73
C ASP A 215 -18.44 11.92 10.22
N ARG A 216 -17.40 12.15 9.44
CA ARG A 216 -17.36 11.75 8.02
C ARG A 216 -17.43 10.24 7.84
N LEU A 217 -16.69 9.50 8.67
CA LEU A 217 -16.67 8.04 8.60
C LEU A 217 -18.03 7.42 8.98
N LYS A 218 -18.74 7.98 9.97
CA LYS A 218 -20.13 7.54 10.29
C LYS A 218 -21.05 7.61 9.09
N VAL A 219 -20.91 8.64 8.26
CA VAL A 219 -21.72 8.84 7.05
C VAL A 219 -21.26 7.91 5.93
N ALA A 220 -19.95 7.87 5.65
CA ALA A 220 -19.37 7.08 4.57
C ALA A 220 -19.38 5.57 4.87
N ARG A 221 -19.29 5.19 6.15
CA ARG A 221 -19.26 3.83 6.69
C ARG A 221 -18.04 2.99 6.26
N LYS A 222 -17.36 3.34 5.19
CA LYS A 222 -16.20 2.65 4.61
C LYS A 222 -15.42 3.60 3.71
N GLY A 223 -14.19 3.23 3.35
CA GLY A 223 -13.45 3.95 2.31
C GLY A 223 -11.96 4.08 2.55
N ILE A 224 -11.31 4.71 1.57
CA ILE A 224 -9.90 5.09 1.62
C ILE A 224 -9.80 6.38 2.45
N VAL A 225 -9.13 6.30 3.61
CA VAL A 225 -8.92 7.42 4.52
C VAL A 225 -7.61 8.11 4.17
N LEU A 226 -7.65 9.41 3.89
CA LEU A 226 -6.47 10.25 3.70
C LEU A 226 -6.09 10.96 4.99
N LEU A 227 -4.83 10.82 5.38
CA LEU A 227 -4.14 11.49 6.46
C LEU A 227 -2.76 11.93 5.97
N HIS A 228 -2.08 12.83 6.71
CA HIS A 228 -0.71 13.25 6.40
C HIS A 228 0.20 13.01 7.61
N ASP A 229 1.17 12.11 7.47
CA ASP A 229 2.05 11.71 8.57
C ASP A 229 3.05 12.82 9.03
N PRO A 230 3.39 13.86 8.24
CA PRO A 230 4.16 15.00 8.75
C PRO A 230 3.39 15.89 9.73
N LYS A 231 2.07 15.76 9.84
CA LYS A 231 1.25 16.63 10.70
C LYS A 231 1.31 16.17 12.15
N ALA A 232 1.76 17.04 13.03
CA ALA A 232 1.92 16.73 14.46
C ALA A 232 0.58 16.42 15.16
N HIS A 233 -0.51 17.12 14.76
CA HIS A 233 -1.84 16.87 15.31
C HIS A 233 -2.42 15.55 14.81
N THR A 234 -2.16 15.14 13.56
CA THR A 234 -2.52 13.81 13.02
C THR A 234 -1.81 12.71 13.80
N ALA A 235 -0.49 12.84 14.00
CA ALA A 235 0.26 11.86 14.80
C ALA A 235 -0.26 11.77 16.27
N ALA A 236 -0.71 12.89 16.84
CA ALA A 236 -1.30 12.92 18.18
C ALA A 236 -2.75 12.39 18.22
N MET A 237 -3.53 12.57 17.15
CA MET A 237 -4.91 12.13 17.01
C MET A 237 -4.99 10.60 16.76
N LEU A 238 -4.06 10.05 16.00
CA LEU A 238 -4.13 8.69 15.45
C LEU A 238 -4.42 7.60 16.52
N PRO A 239 -3.80 7.57 17.71
CA PRO A 239 -4.14 6.56 18.72
C PRO A 239 -5.61 6.58 19.12
N ALA A 240 -6.23 7.75 19.20
CA ALA A 240 -7.65 7.88 19.52
C ALA A 240 -8.54 7.43 18.34
N PHE A 241 -8.13 7.70 17.11
CA PHE A 241 -8.84 7.24 15.92
C PHE A 241 -8.79 5.71 15.77
N LEU A 242 -7.64 5.08 15.99
CA LEU A 242 -7.53 3.62 15.95
C LEU A 242 -8.40 2.94 17.02
N ARG A 243 -8.44 3.48 18.23
CA ARG A 243 -9.38 3.02 19.26
C ARG A 243 -10.83 3.19 18.84
N TYR A 244 -11.18 4.35 18.26
CA TYR A 244 -12.53 4.58 17.74
C TYR A 244 -12.92 3.54 16.70
N LEU A 245 -12.03 3.20 15.76
CA LEU A 245 -12.28 2.17 14.75
C LEU A 245 -12.58 0.81 15.41
N ARG A 246 -11.75 0.39 16.35
CA ARG A 246 -11.93 -0.86 17.11
C ARG A 246 -13.26 -0.87 17.87
N ASP A 247 -13.53 0.16 18.65
CA ASP A 247 -14.67 0.22 19.55
C ASP A 247 -16.01 0.37 18.82
N ASN A 248 -15.99 0.76 17.53
CA ASN A 248 -17.15 0.89 16.66
C ASN A 248 -17.24 -0.18 15.54
N GLY A 249 -16.48 -1.27 15.65
CA GLY A 249 -16.57 -2.43 14.75
C GLY A 249 -16.06 -2.17 13.34
N TYR A 250 -15.15 -1.23 13.15
CA TYR A 250 -14.47 -1.04 11.87
C TYR A 250 -13.31 -2.03 11.71
N HIS A 251 -13.04 -2.38 10.47
CA HIS A 251 -11.99 -3.33 10.06
C HIS A 251 -10.99 -2.63 9.15
N VAL A 252 -9.70 -2.73 9.48
CA VAL A 252 -8.65 -2.18 8.62
C VAL A 252 -8.27 -3.19 7.55
N VAL A 253 -8.29 -2.75 6.29
CA VAL A 253 -7.84 -3.50 5.13
C VAL A 253 -6.49 -2.97 4.67
N HIS A 254 -5.51 -3.85 4.51
CA HIS A 254 -4.18 -3.49 4.02
C HIS A 254 -4.10 -3.72 2.50
N LEU A 255 -3.57 -2.77 1.76
CA LEU A 255 -3.38 -2.85 0.32
C LEU A 255 -2.00 -3.42 -0.02
N VAL A 256 -1.97 -4.32 -0.99
CA VAL A 256 -0.73 -4.81 -1.60
C VAL A 256 -0.88 -4.83 -3.13
N PRO A 257 0.20 -4.69 -3.91
CA PRO A 257 0.12 -4.89 -5.35
C PRO A 257 -0.16 -6.36 -5.69
N THR A 258 -0.88 -6.61 -6.80
CA THR A 258 -0.90 -7.94 -7.42
C THR A 258 0.36 -8.11 -8.26
N GLY A 259 1.08 -9.16 -8.03
CA GLY A 259 2.29 -9.50 -8.75
C GLY A 259 3.15 -10.45 -7.94
N PRO A 260 4.11 -11.13 -8.51
CA PRO A 260 5.06 -11.84 -7.70
C PRO A 260 5.69 -10.81 -6.75
N ALA A 261 5.60 -11.07 -5.45
CA ALA A 261 6.49 -10.41 -4.51
C ALA A 261 7.89 -10.55 -5.12
N VAL A 262 8.56 -9.42 -5.38
CA VAL A 262 9.94 -9.49 -5.85
C VAL A 262 10.71 -9.99 -4.64
N ASP A 263 10.94 -11.31 -4.60
CA ASP A 263 11.79 -11.96 -3.62
C ASP A 263 13.21 -11.43 -3.86
N PHE A 264 13.65 -10.50 -3.04
CA PHE A 264 15.01 -9.97 -3.08
C PHE A 264 16.03 -10.90 -2.39
N ASP A 265 15.59 -12.04 -1.84
CA ASP A 265 16.44 -13.03 -1.19
C ASP A 265 17.15 -13.99 -2.16
N GLY A 266 16.97 -13.82 -3.47
CA GLY A 266 17.53 -14.65 -4.52
C GLY A 266 18.70 -13.98 -5.28
N VAL A 267 19.77 -13.60 -4.61
CA VAL A 267 21.07 -13.36 -5.29
C VAL A 267 22.05 -14.41 -4.83
N PRO A 268 22.58 -15.23 -5.76
CA PRO A 268 23.60 -16.23 -5.47
C PRO A 268 24.91 -15.59 -4.98
#